data_e3e9c5ed7e35bbb8539edd73588451e3
#
_entry.id   e3e9c5ed7e35bbb8539edd73588451e3
#
_cell.length_a   1.000
_cell.length_b   1.000
_cell.length_c   1.000
_cell.angle_alpha   90.00
_cell.angle_beta   90.00
_cell.angle_gamma   90.00
#
_symmetry.space_group_name_H-M   'P 1'
#
loop_
_entity.id
_entity.type
_entity.pdbx_description
1 polymer ?
#
loop_
_entity_poly.entity_id
_entity_poly.type
_entity_poly.pdbx_seq_one_letter_code
_entity_poly.pdbx_strand_id
1 'polypeptide(L)'
;MYSTIPQNNNINIFPIKAFQDNYIWVIQENDNVIVIDPGDAEPVLKELEKKNINLVAILITHKHYDHTGGVEELINNYPNVQIFGPENNEFKFKYAIIKEDDVISIFGTKVKFKVI
;
A
#
# COMPACT_ATOMS: atom_id res chain seq x y z
N MET A 1 10.22 -2.63 -7.24
CA MET A 1 10.68 -2.90 -5.86
C MET A 1 9.94 -4.04 -5.18
N TYR A 2 8.67 -4.19 -5.44
CA TYR A 2 7.88 -5.30 -4.92
C TYR A 2 7.42 -6.20 -6.05
N SER A 3 7.45 -7.50 -5.81
CA SER A 3 6.96 -8.50 -6.73
C SER A 3 5.99 -9.40 -5.98
N THR A 4 4.83 -9.65 -6.55
CA THR A 4 3.87 -10.58 -5.95
C THR A 4 4.36 -12.01 -6.15
N ILE A 5 4.19 -12.82 -5.11
CA ILE A 5 4.47 -14.26 -5.20
C ILE A 5 3.19 -14.92 -5.72
N PRO A 6 3.23 -15.66 -6.84
CA PRO A 6 2.05 -16.28 -7.41
C PRO A 6 1.30 -17.14 -6.40
N GLN A 7 -0.03 -17.01 -6.38
CA GLN A 7 -0.91 -17.79 -5.52
C GLN A 7 -2.24 -18.02 -6.24
N ASN A 8 -2.94 -19.08 -5.86
CA ASN A 8 -4.23 -19.43 -6.43
C ASN A 8 -5.38 -18.66 -5.77
N ASN A 9 -5.28 -17.32 -5.71
CA ASN A 9 -6.26 -16.47 -5.06
C ASN A 9 -6.89 -15.50 -6.04
N ASN A 10 -8.08 -15.05 -5.72
CA ASN A 10 -8.77 -14.02 -6.49
C ASN A 10 -8.16 -12.66 -6.13
N ILE A 11 -7.08 -12.33 -6.83
CA ILE A 11 -6.40 -11.05 -6.65
C ILE A 11 -6.73 -10.15 -7.84
N ASN A 12 -7.19 -8.95 -7.54
CA ASN A 12 -7.45 -7.93 -8.53
C ASN A 12 -6.47 -6.78 -8.34
N ILE A 13 -5.83 -6.35 -9.43
CA ILE A 13 -4.87 -5.24 -9.41
C ILE A 13 -5.43 -4.13 -10.28
N PHE A 14 -5.55 -2.94 -9.71
CA PHE A 14 -6.08 -1.79 -10.47
C PHE A 14 -5.42 -0.49 -10.00
N PRO A 15 -5.38 0.54 -10.88
CA PRO A 15 -4.82 1.85 -10.51
C PRO A 15 -5.90 2.78 -10.00
N ILE A 16 -5.50 3.68 -9.10
CA ILE A 16 -6.27 4.87 -8.74
C ILE A 16 -5.48 6.08 -9.25
N LYS A 17 -6.11 6.92 -10.04
CA LYS A 17 -5.46 8.12 -10.56
C LYS A 17 -5.29 9.14 -9.44
N ALA A 18 -4.06 9.68 -9.30
CA ALA A 18 -3.73 10.69 -8.32
C ALA A 18 -2.90 11.79 -8.99
N PHE A 19 -3.10 13.04 -8.59
CA PHE A 19 -2.49 14.19 -9.24
C PHE A 19 -2.78 14.20 -10.74
N GLN A 20 -1.93 14.78 -11.55
CA GLN A 20 -2.13 14.81 -13.01
C GLN A 20 -1.59 13.59 -13.72
N ASP A 21 -0.45 13.08 -13.27
CA ASP A 21 0.31 12.05 -13.99
C ASP A 21 0.62 10.81 -13.17
N ASN A 22 0.16 10.73 -11.92
CA ASN A 22 0.51 9.63 -11.05
C ASN A 22 -0.63 8.65 -10.88
N TYR A 23 -0.26 7.39 -10.61
CA TYR A 23 -1.20 6.34 -10.26
C TYR A 23 -0.81 5.73 -8.92
N ILE A 24 -1.82 5.41 -8.14
CA ILE A 24 -1.66 4.63 -6.92
C ILE A 24 -2.16 3.23 -7.24
N TRP A 25 -1.27 2.25 -7.14
CA TRP A 25 -1.63 0.88 -7.45
C TRP A 25 -2.28 0.23 -6.25
N VAL A 26 -3.35 -0.51 -6.51
CA VAL A 26 -4.15 -1.19 -5.50
C VAL A 26 -4.18 -2.67 -5.81
N ILE A 27 -3.94 -3.48 -4.79
CA ILE A 27 -4.05 -4.93 -4.87
C ILE A 27 -5.18 -5.33 -3.94
N GLN A 28 -6.22 -5.92 -4.49
CA GLN A 28 -7.40 -6.32 -3.74
C GLN A 28 -7.52 -7.83 -3.69
N GLU A 29 -7.69 -8.36 -2.47
CA GLU A 29 -8.07 -9.74 -2.24
C GLU A 29 -9.35 -9.71 -1.40
N ASN A 30 -10.47 -10.14 -1.99
CA ASN A 30 -11.80 -10.04 -1.36
C ASN A 30 -12.08 -8.59 -0.92
N ASP A 31 -12.30 -8.35 0.37
CA ASP A 31 -12.58 -7.01 0.90
C ASP A 31 -11.34 -6.30 1.45
N ASN A 32 -10.17 -6.90 1.30
CA ASN A 32 -8.92 -6.35 1.82
C ASN A 32 -8.08 -5.80 0.68
N VAL A 33 -7.52 -4.61 0.89
CA VAL A 33 -6.69 -3.96 -0.12
C VAL A 33 -5.34 -3.55 0.43
N ILE A 34 -4.37 -3.57 -0.46
CA ILE A 34 -3.02 -3.11 -0.26
C ILE A 34 -2.77 -1.99 -1.26
N VAL A 35 -2.30 -0.84 -0.81
CA VAL A 35 -1.98 0.27 -1.71
C VAL A 35 -0.49 0.50 -1.77
N ILE A 36 -0.01 0.92 -2.93
CA ILE A 36 1.41 1.16 -3.18
C ILE A 36 1.62 2.63 -3.48
N ASP A 37 2.51 3.26 -2.71
CA ASP A 37 2.90 4.67 -2.86
C ASP A 37 1.72 5.65 -2.90
N PRO A 38 0.89 5.69 -1.84
CA PRO A 38 -0.26 6.61 -1.82
C PRO A 38 0.17 8.05 -1.54
N GLY A 39 0.57 8.75 -2.59
CA GLY A 39 0.98 10.16 -2.48
C GLY A 39 -0.15 11.11 -2.09
N ASP A 40 -1.40 10.71 -2.34
CA ASP A 40 -2.59 11.47 -2.00
C ASP A 40 -3.62 10.52 -1.39
N ALA A 41 -4.10 10.84 -0.20
CA ALA A 41 -5.05 9.99 0.51
C ALA A 41 -6.48 10.10 -0.05
N GLU A 42 -6.88 11.28 -0.52
CA GLU A 42 -8.27 11.51 -0.90
C GLU A 42 -8.80 10.53 -1.95
N PRO A 43 -8.11 10.32 -3.10
CA PRO A 43 -8.63 9.37 -4.09
C PRO A 43 -8.67 7.92 -3.56
N VAL A 44 -7.75 7.57 -2.67
CA VAL A 44 -7.77 6.25 -2.04
C VAL A 44 -8.98 6.10 -1.14
N LEU A 45 -9.21 7.07 -0.25
CA LEU A 45 -10.34 7.05 0.69
C LEU A 45 -11.67 6.98 -0.05
N LYS A 46 -11.83 7.75 -1.11
CA LYS A 46 -13.05 7.72 -1.93
C LYS A 46 -13.30 6.35 -2.54
N GLU A 47 -12.26 5.73 -3.10
CA GLU A 47 -12.39 4.43 -3.73
C GLU A 47 -12.72 3.33 -2.71
N LEU A 48 -12.05 3.35 -1.55
CA LEU A 48 -12.29 2.37 -0.50
C LEU A 48 -13.71 2.49 0.07
N GLU A 49 -14.19 3.71 0.27
CA GLU A 49 -15.55 3.96 0.75
C GLU A 49 -16.58 3.52 -0.28
N LYS A 50 -16.39 3.91 -1.55
CA LYS A 50 -17.31 3.56 -2.63
C LYS A 50 -17.47 2.05 -2.78
N LYS A 51 -16.39 1.30 -2.66
CA LYS A 51 -16.40 -0.16 -2.83
C LYS A 51 -16.63 -0.91 -1.52
N ASN A 52 -16.68 -0.20 -0.39
CA ASN A 52 -16.80 -0.79 0.94
C ASN A 52 -15.73 -1.86 1.20
N ILE A 53 -14.47 -1.51 0.95
CA ILE A 53 -13.32 -2.38 1.13
C ILE A 53 -12.38 -1.77 2.17
N ASN A 54 -11.51 -2.59 2.75
CA ASN A 54 -10.69 -2.24 3.90
C ASN A 54 -9.21 -2.20 3.56
N LEU A 55 -8.53 -1.12 3.96
CA LEU A 55 -7.09 -0.97 3.76
C LEU A 55 -6.33 -1.75 4.84
N VAL A 56 -5.55 -2.75 4.44
CA VAL A 56 -4.79 -3.59 5.37
C VAL A 56 -3.29 -3.33 5.33
N ALA A 57 -2.77 -2.82 4.21
CA ALA A 57 -1.34 -2.53 4.12
C ALA A 57 -1.02 -1.42 3.13
N ILE A 58 0.09 -0.74 3.38
CA ILE A 58 0.68 0.26 2.48
C ILE A 58 2.12 -0.17 2.21
N LEU A 59 2.49 -0.22 0.93
CA LEU A 59 3.86 -0.49 0.51
C LEU A 59 4.47 0.79 -0.06
N ILE A 60 5.63 1.18 0.43
CA ILE A 60 6.32 2.40 0.00
C ILE A 60 7.57 2.01 -0.77
N THR A 61 7.72 2.56 -1.98
CA THR A 61 8.91 2.33 -2.80
C THR A 61 9.87 3.50 -2.76
N HIS A 62 9.36 4.72 -2.58
CA HIS A 62 10.14 5.95 -2.61
C HIS A 62 9.76 6.87 -1.45
N LYS A 63 10.69 7.75 -1.08
CA LYS A 63 10.47 8.75 -0.04
C LYS A 63 9.81 10.04 -0.55
N HIS A 64 9.69 10.23 -1.86
CA HIS A 64 9.17 11.45 -2.44
C HIS A 64 7.71 11.68 -2.05
N TYR A 65 7.33 12.94 -1.86
CA TYR A 65 5.99 13.30 -1.40
C TYR A 65 4.87 12.77 -2.28
N ASP A 66 5.08 12.73 -3.59
CA ASP A 66 4.10 12.18 -4.53
C ASP A 66 3.88 10.67 -4.37
N HIS A 67 4.71 9.99 -3.55
CA HIS A 67 4.58 8.57 -3.22
C HIS A 67 4.19 8.32 -1.77
N THR A 68 4.33 9.30 -0.89
CA THR A 68 4.10 9.11 0.55
C THR A 68 3.21 10.16 1.20
N GLY A 69 2.81 11.22 0.46
CA GLY A 69 2.08 12.35 1.04
C GLY A 69 0.74 11.99 1.67
N GLY A 70 0.12 10.89 1.27
CA GLY A 70 -1.16 10.46 1.82
C GLY A 70 -1.08 9.48 2.98
N VAL A 71 0.13 9.01 3.34
CA VAL A 71 0.26 7.90 4.30
C VAL A 71 -0.32 8.25 5.67
N GLU A 72 0.01 9.41 6.22
CA GLU A 72 -0.44 9.78 7.56
C GLU A 72 -1.96 9.90 7.66
N GLU A 73 -2.60 10.46 6.64
CA GLU A 73 -4.06 10.55 6.61
C GLU A 73 -4.71 9.17 6.49
N LEU A 74 -4.11 8.28 5.71
CA LEU A 74 -4.60 6.90 5.61
C LEU A 74 -4.46 6.17 6.96
N ILE A 75 -3.38 6.37 7.69
CA ILE A 75 -3.21 5.82 9.03
C ILE A 75 -4.32 6.30 9.97
N ASN A 76 -4.68 7.59 9.89
CA ASN A 76 -5.74 8.13 10.74
C ASN A 76 -7.09 7.47 10.48
N ASN A 77 -7.36 7.09 9.24
CA ASN A 77 -8.61 6.43 8.87
C ASN A 77 -8.56 4.91 9.04
N TYR A 78 -7.37 4.31 8.97
CA TYR A 78 -7.16 2.88 9.09
C TYR A 78 -6.01 2.62 10.08
N PRO A 79 -6.24 2.80 11.40
CA PRO A 79 -5.15 2.76 12.38
C PRO A 79 -4.44 1.41 12.51
N ASN A 80 -5.06 0.33 12.05
CA ASN A 80 -4.44 -1.00 12.08
C ASN A 80 -3.68 -1.35 10.80
N VAL A 81 -3.53 -0.41 9.88
CA VAL A 81 -2.84 -0.65 8.63
C VAL A 81 -1.37 -1.00 8.87
N GLN A 82 -0.87 -2.00 8.14
CA GLN A 82 0.53 -2.37 8.14
C GLN A 82 1.27 -1.52 7.10
N ILE A 83 2.45 -1.00 7.45
CA ILE A 83 3.21 -0.16 6.53
C ILE A 83 4.61 -0.75 6.37
N PHE A 84 5.04 -0.90 5.13
CA PHE A 84 6.35 -1.42 4.77
C PHE A 84 7.06 -0.45 3.84
N GLY A 85 8.34 -0.23 4.05
CA GLY A 85 9.09 0.68 3.20
C GLY A 85 10.59 0.57 3.40
N PRO A 86 11.37 1.25 2.56
CA PRO A 86 12.81 1.29 2.70
C PRO A 86 13.23 2.10 3.92
N GLU A 87 14.46 1.87 4.39
CA GLU A 87 15.00 2.65 5.48
C GLU A 87 15.07 4.12 5.10
N ASN A 88 14.42 4.98 5.91
CA ASN A 88 14.41 6.41 5.67
C ASN A 88 14.04 7.14 6.95
N ASN A 89 14.97 7.90 7.51
CA ASN A 89 14.77 8.63 8.75
C ASN A 89 13.90 9.89 8.60
N GLU A 90 13.49 10.22 7.39
CA GLU A 90 12.58 11.34 7.16
C GLU A 90 11.11 10.95 7.33
N PHE A 91 10.80 9.65 7.32
CA PHE A 91 9.44 9.19 7.56
C PHE A 91 9.06 9.42 9.03
N LYS A 92 7.91 10.06 9.23
CA LYS A 92 7.43 10.42 10.57
C LYS A 92 6.38 9.46 11.11
N PHE A 93 6.02 8.46 10.33
CA PHE A 93 5.08 7.42 10.74
C PHE A 93 5.84 6.14 11.07
N LYS A 94 5.18 5.29 11.86
CA LYS A 94 5.76 4.00 12.23
C LYS A 94 5.57 3.00 11.08
N TYR A 95 6.62 2.29 10.72
CA TYR A 95 6.57 1.31 9.64
C TYR A 95 7.64 0.25 9.81
N ALA A 96 7.49 -0.86 9.09
CA ALA A 96 8.48 -1.93 9.06
C ALA A 96 9.47 -1.67 7.93
N ILE A 97 10.75 -1.67 8.25
CA ILE A 97 11.82 -1.49 7.27
C ILE A 97 12.03 -2.80 6.54
N ILE A 98 12.10 -2.72 5.21
CA ILE A 98 12.33 -3.87 4.34
C ILE A 98 13.63 -3.72 3.56
N LYS A 99 14.20 -4.85 3.17
CA LYS A 99 15.45 -4.93 2.40
C LYS A 99 15.27 -5.87 1.23
N GLU A 100 16.16 -5.76 0.24
CA GLU A 100 16.18 -6.67 -0.90
C GLU A 100 16.14 -8.13 -0.44
N ASP A 101 15.38 -8.93 -1.15
CA ASP A 101 15.13 -10.36 -0.90
C ASP A 101 14.20 -10.67 0.27
N ASP A 102 13.77 -9.68 1.05
CA ASP A 102 12.76 -9.92 2.07
C ASP A 102 11.46 -10.42 1.43
N VAL A 103 10.77 -11.32 2.14
CA VAL A 103 9.43 -11.77 1.78
C VAL A 103 8.46 -11.24 2.82
N ILE A 104 7.46 -10.51 2.35
CA ILE A 104 6.46 -9.88 3.21
C ILE A 104 5.15 -10.63 3.06
N SER A 105 4.59 -11.08 4.19
CA SER A 105 3.24 -11.62 4.26
C SER A 105 2.32 -10.57 4.88
N ILE A 106 1.22 -10.28 4.19
CA ILE A 106 0.28 -9.27 4.67
C ILE A 106 -0.78 -9.94 5.55
N PHE A 107 -0.82 -9.53 6.81
CA PHE A 107 -1.77 -10.08 7.78
C PHE A 107 -3.22 -9.90 7.30
N GLY A 108 -4.01 -10.94 7.43
CA GLY A 108 -5.41 -10.93 7.00
C GLY A 108 -5.62 -11.25 5.53
N THR A 109 -4.55 -11.50 4.77
CA THR A 109 -4.61 -11.88 3.37
C THR A 109 -3.71 -13.07 3.09
N LYS A 110 -3.82 -13.62 1.89
CA LYS A 110 -2.89 -14.65 1.39
C LYS A 110 -1.85 -14.04 0.45
N VAL A 111 -1.80 -12.73 0.36
CA VAL A 111 -0.88 -12.02 -0.53
C VAL A 111 0.50 -11.98 0.08
N LYS A 112 1.51 -12.29 -0.73
CA LYS A 112 2.91 -12.19 -0.34
C LYS A 112 3.67 -11.39 -1.37
N PHE A 113 4.65 -10.63 -0.91
CA PHE A 113 5.52 -9.83 -1.77
C PHE A 113 6.97 -10.18 -1.52
N LYS A 114 7.75 -10.15 -2.58
CA LYS A 114 9.20 -10.21 -2.50
C LYS A 114 9.76 -8.83 -2.80
N VAL A 115 10.71 -8.39 -2.00
CA VAL A 115 11.42 -7.12 -2.20
C VAL A 115 12.57 -7.35 -3.18
N ILE A 116 12.57 -6.58 -4.26
CA ILE A 116 13.58 -6.72 -5.32
C ILE A 116 14.35 -5.42 -5.54
#